data_61c90b8e91fb32504a33247e607255f4
#
_entry.id   61c90b8e91fb32504a33247e607255f4
#
_cell.length_a   1.000
_cell.length_b   1.000
_cell.length_c   1.000
_cell.angle_alpha   90.00
_cell.angle_beta   90.00
_cell.angle_gamma   90.00
#
_symmetry.space_group_name_H-M   'P 1'
#
loop_
_entity.id
_entity.type
_entity.pdbx_description
1 polymer ?
#
loop_
_entity_poly.entity_id
_entity_poly.type
_entity_poly.pdbx_seq_one_letter_code
_entity_poly.pdbx_strand_id
1 'polypeptide(L)'
;MRTVLCCLLVVACGGKGPEKAPAPTTAPAPMRVFDRTLHAIDLNGARLTYRITGDSGAPPVVFVHGTFGDLKSWSGQENAFAQRYRVLVYSRRYHPPNPQVNDNQIYSPKLHSEDLAALLLTFDLAPAHVVGSSYGAYTALQLARDHPQLVRSLVLAEPPIFSLLTGSEQGDAARRAFYTNALDPARAAFARGDSVTGLRFFFDATAGRGAFNRLSAAARADILAHAFEMRHEMLAERGDYLPTISCAELGRITTPVLLVRGERSPHMFQLITDELARCLRSDTTVIIPGVGHPPHVGNPSYYNQVVARFIMTH
;
A
#
# COMPACT_ATOMS: atom_id res chain seq x y z
N MET A 1 13.53 -8.50 93.56
CA MET A 1 12.20 -8.75 92.98
C MET A 1 12.22 -8.18 91.55
N ARG A 2 12.43 -9.03 90.56
CA ARG A 2 12.36 -8.64 89.13
C ARG A 2 11.35 -9.55 88.44
N THR A 3 10.26 -8.95 88.01
CA THR A 3 9.16 -9.59 87.32
C THR A 3 9.52 -9.77 85.83
N VAL A 4 9.50 -11.02 85.34
CA VAL A 4 9.74 -11.37 83.93
C VAL A 4 8.38 -11.43 83.26
N LEU A 5 8.18 -10.59 82.22
CA LEU A 5 6.99 -10.56 81.40
C LEU A 5 7.25 -11.48 80.17
N CYS A 6 6.45 -12.52 80.06
CA CYS A 6 6.54 -13.50 78.96
C CYS A 6 5.64 -13.00 77.79
N CYS A 7 6.23 -12.62 76.64
CA CYS A 7 5.46 -12.32 75.44
C CYS A 7 5.21 -13.59 74.64
N LEU A 8 3.96 -13.99 74.48
CA LEU A 8 3.52 -15.03 73.56
C LEU A 8 3.41 -14.42 72.13
N LEU A 9 4.26 -14.91 71.23
CA LEU A 9 4.14 -14.65 69.80
C LEU A 9 3.16 -15.67 69.18
N VAL A 10 2.02 -15.18 68.70
CA VAL A 10 1.07 -15.93 67.89
C VAL A 10 1.53 -15.82 66.44
N VAL A 11 2.04 -16.93 65.86
CA VAL A 11 2.35 -17.05 64.43
C VAL A 11 1.05 -17.38 63.70
N ALA A 12 0.53 -16.42 62.94
CA ALA A 12 -0.59 -16.63 62.02
C ALA A 12 -0.06 -17.29 60.72
N CYS A 13 -0.37 -18.57 60.52
CA CYS A 13 -0.17 -19.23 59.22
C CYS A 13 -1.21 -18.73 58.24
N GLY A 14 -0.81 -17.80 57.32
CA GLY A 14 -1.59 -17.39 56.15
C GLY A 14 -1.56 -18.50 55.10
N GLY A 15 -2.61 -19.30 55.01
CA GLY A 15 -2.79 -20.27 53.93
C GLY A 15 -3.07 -19.52 52.61
N LYS A 16 -2.19 -19.66 51.62
CA LYS A 16 -2.47 -19.29 50.24
C LYS A 16 -3.58 -20.19 49.71
N GLY A 17 -4.73 -19.56 49.34
CA GLY A 17 -5.79 -20.28 48.64
C GLY A 17 -5.31 -20.88 47.32
N PRO A 18 -5.99 -21.87 46.77
CA PRO A 18 -5.56 -22.55 45.53
C PRO A 18 -5.49 -21.54 44.37
N GLU A 19 -4.34 -21.42 43.78
CA GLU A 19 -4.07 -20.64 42.58
C GLU A 19 -4.97 -21.16 41.45
N LYS A 20 -5.84 -20.29 40.94
CA LYS A 20 -6.76 -20.64 39.87
C LYS A 20 -5.94 -21.01 38.62
N ALA A 21 -6.03 -22.22 38.16
CA ALA A 21 -5.34 -22.69 36.94
C ALA A 21 -5.63 -21.72 35.78
N PRO A 22 -4.63 -21.36 34.96
CA PRO A 22 -4.85 -20.51 33.80
C PRO A 22 -5.90 -21.15 32.89
N ALA A 23 -6.83 -20.33 32.39
CA ALA A 23 -7.84 -20.78 31.45
C ALA A 23 -7.14 -21.43 30.23
N PRO A 24 -7.68 -22.54 29.67
CA PRO A 24 -7.08 -23.18 28.54
C PRO A 24 -6.95 -22.18 27.39
N THR A 25 -5.74 -21.95 26.90
CA THR A 25 -5.46 -21.20 25.69
C THR A 25 -6.13 -21.95 24.54
N THR A 26 -7.26 -21.49 24.06
CA THR A 26 -7.88 -22.02 22.85
C THR A 26 -6.88 -21.88 21.70
N ALA A 27 -6.51 -22.99 21.09
CA ALA A 27 -5.68 -22.99 19.90
C ALA A 27 -6.34 -22.03 18.84
N PRO A 28 -5.56 -21.22 18.13
CA PRO A 28 -6.11 -20.36 17.11
C PRO A 28 -6.91 -21.21 16.11
N ALA A 29 -8.11 -20.76 15.77
CA ALA A 29 -8.94 -21.43 14.77
C ALA A 29 -8.14 -21.61 13.46
N PRO A 30 -8.27 -22.74 12.76
CA PRO A 30 -7.56 -22.96 11.51
C PRO A 30 -7.94 -21.87 10.50
N MET A 31 -6.93 -21.33 9.81
CA MET A 31 -7.17 -20.32 8.76
C MET A 31 -8.01 -20.92 7.64
N ARG A 32 -9.07 -20.20 7.25
CA ARG A 32 -9.89 -20.60 6.09
C ARG A 32 -9.02 -20.54 4.83
N VAL A 33 -9.19 -21.52 3.97
CA VAL A 33 -8.64 -21.54 2.60
C VAL A 33 -9.72 -21.01 1.68
N PHE A 34 -9.40 -19.99 0.89
CA PHE A 34 -10.34 -19.37 -0.04
C PHE A 34 -10.03 -19.80 -1.48
N ASP A 35 -11.05 -19.77 -2.32
CA ASP A 35 -10.88 -19.93 -3.77
C ASP A 35 -9.99 -18.80 -4.31
N ARG A 36 -9.02 -19.19 -5.15
CA ARG A 36 -8.04 -18.27 -5.77
C ARG A 36 -8.23 -18.15 -7.28
N THR A 37 -9.37 -18.54 -7.79
CA THR A 37 -9.71 -18.39 -9.18
C THR A 37 -9.63 -16.92 -9.60
N LEU A 38 -8.97 -16.66 -10.71
CA LEU A 38 -8.92 -15.34 -11.33
C LEU A 38 -10.14 -15.17 -12.23
N HIS A 39 -10.73 -13.99 -12.12
CA HIS A 39 -11.84 -13.57 -12.97
C HIS A 39 -11.40 -12.34 -13.76
N ALA A 40 -12.13 -12.05 -14.83
CA ALA A 40 -11.94 -10.84 -15.61
C ALA A 40 -13.27 -10.16 -15.89
N ILE A 41 -13.25 -8.84 -15.97
CA ILE A 41 -14.40 -8.00 -16.24
C ILE A 41 -14.01 -6.88 -17.21
N ASP A 42 -14.93 -6.53 -18.09
CA ASP A 42 -14.76 -5.40 -19.01
C ASP A 42 -15.43 -4.17 -18.40
N LEU A 43 -14.63 -3.16 -18.03
CA LEU A 43 -15.05 -1.89 -17.42
C LEU A 43 -14.30 -0.73 -18.04
N ASN A 44 -14.98 0.38 -18.29
CA ASN A 44 -14.37 1.63 -18.83
C ASN A 44 -13.51 1.38 -20.08
N GLY A 45 -13.91 0.43 -20.94
CA GLY A 45 -13.17 0.08 -22.14
C GLY A 45 -11.88 -0.72 -21.91
N ALA A 46 -11.65 -1.22 -20.69
CA ALA A 46 -10.52 -2.10 -20.38
C ALA A 46 -10.99 -3.43 -19.79
N ARG A 47 -10.23 -4.49 -20.06
CA ARG A 47 -10.41 -5.79 -19.41
C ARG A 47 -9.52 -5.86 -18.18
N LEU A 48 -10.13 -5.99 -16.99
CA LEU A 48 -9.45 -6.02 -15.72
C LEU A 48 -9.54 -7.41 -15.09
N THR A 49 -8.40 -7.98 -14.74
CA THR A 49 -8.32 -9.24 -13.99
C THR A 49 -8.36 -8.95 -12.50
N TYR A 50 -9.20 -9.71 -11.79
CA TYR A 50 -9.43 -9.51 -10.36
C TYR A 50 -9.66 -10.84 -9.64
N ARG A 51 -9.66 -10.76 -8.31
CA ARG A 51 -10.14 -11.81 -7.41
C ARG A 51 -10.82 -11.18 -6.20
N ILE A 52 -11.92 -11.77 -5.78
CA ILE A 52 -12.60 -11.43 -4.53
C ILE A 52 -12.53 -12.65 -3.62
N THR A 53 -12.05 -12.46 -2.39
CA THR A 53 -11.92 -13.50 -1.37
C THR A 53 -12.56 -13.03 -0.07
N GLY A 54 -12.86 -13.98 0.82
CA GLY A 54 -13.50 -13.69 2.10
C GLY A 54 -15.02 -13.86 2.05
N ASP A 55 -15.66 -13.56 3.17
CA ASP A 55 -17.13 -13.67 3.31
C ASP A 55 -17.80 -12.52 2.57
N SER A 56 -18.87 -12.83 1.80
CA SER A 56 -19.61 -11.83 1.02
C SER A 56 -20.30 -10.77 1.88
N GLY A 57 -20.67 -11.10 3.13
CA GLY A 57 -21.26 -10.17 4.09
C GLY A 57 -20.26 -9.39 4.93
N ALA A 58 -18.94 -9.67 4.80
CA ALA A 58 -17.92 -8.98 5.57
C ALA A 58 -17.62 -7.58 4.98
N PRO A 59 -17.11 -6.63 5.82
CA PRO A 59 -16.73 -5.30 5.34
C PRO A 59 -15.71 -5.37 4.19
N PRO A 60 -15.86 -4.53 3.15
CA PRO A 60 -14.99 -4.59 1.97
C PRO A 60 -13.63 -3.91 2.20
N VAL A 61 -12.58 -4.57 1.74
CA VAL A 61 -11.22 -4.03 1.64
C VAL A 61 -10.71 -4.22 0.21
N VAL A 62 -10.16 -3.18 -0.40
CA VAL A 62 -9.54 -3.27 -1.72
C VAL A 62 -8.06 -2.89 -1.65
N PHE A 63 -7.23 -3.69 -2.32
CA PHE A 63 -5.79 -3.46 -2.42
C PHE A 63 -5.41 -3.00 -3.82
N VAL A 64 -4.69 -1.86 -3.90
CA VAL A 64 -4.30 -1.19 -5.16
C VAL A 64 -2.77 -1.21 -5.27
N HIS A 65 -2.24 -2.01 -6.21
CA HIS A 65 -0.81 -2.19 -6.41
C HIS A 65 -0.13 -0.98 -7.06
N GLY A 66 1.18 -0.85 -6.86
CA GLY A 66 2.02 0.18 -7.46
C GLY A 66 2.52 -0.16 -8.86
N THR A 67 3.47 0.65 -9.34
CA THR A 67 4.29 0.35 -10.52
C THR A 67 5.05 -0.98 -10.31
N PHE A 68 5.29 -1.75 -11.36
CA PHE A 68 5.82 -3.12 -11.31
C PHE A 68 4.97 -4.12 -10.51
N GLY A 69 3.73 -3.78 -10.23
CA GLY A 69 2.82 -4.66 -9.51
C GLY A 69 1.68 -5.18 -10.37
N ASP A 70 1.08 -6.23 -9.87
CA ASP A 70 -0.19 -6.80 -10.31
C ASP A 70 -0.98 -7.24 -9.06
N LEU A 71 -2.09 -7.93 -9.26
CA LEU A 71 -2.90 -8.44 -8.15
C LEU A 71 -2.12 -9.37 -7.20
N LYS A 72 -1.05 -10.04 -7.68
CA LYS A 72 -0.23 -10.96 -6.88
C LYS A 72 0.66 -10.22 -5.87
N SER A 73 0.93 -8.92 -6.08
CA SER A 73 1.68 -8.08 -5.15
C SER A 73 1.09 -8.08 -3.74
N TRP A 74 -0.19 -8.41 -3.62
CA TRP A 74 -0.93 -8.43 -2.37
C TRP A 74 -1.15 -9.83 -1.77
N SER A 75 -0.44 -10.85 -2.29
CA SER A 75 -0.62 -12.25 -1.82
C SER A 75 -0.38 -12.42 -0.31
N GLY A 76 0.53 -11.64 0.28
CA GLY A 76 0.82 -11.64 1.71
C GLY A 76 -0.28 -10.96 2.56
N GLN A 77 -1.08 -10.08 1.97
CA GLN A 77 -2.17 -9.36 2.60
C GLN A 77 -3.50 -10.09 2.41
N GLU A 78 -3.79 -10.52 1.20
CA GLU A 78 -5.07 -11.10 0.81
C GLU A 78 -5.55 -12.20 1.76
N ASN A 79 -4.73 -13.21 2.04
CA ASN A 79 -5.10 -14.30 2.95
C ASN A 79 -5.34 -13.84 4.39
N ALA A 80 -4.53 -12.89 4.86
CA ALA A 80 -4.65 -12.39 6.23
C ALA A 80 -5.96 -11.61 6.42
N PHE A 81 -6.30 -10.76 5.43
CA PHE A 81 -7.48 -9.93 5.51
C PHE A 81 -8.77 -10.68 5.16
N ALA A 82 -8.74 -11.64 4.24
CA ALA A 82 -9.91 -12.45 3.86
C ALA A 82 -10.53 -13.25 5.02
N GLN A 83 -9.80 -13.44 6.12
CA GLN A 83 -10.34 -14.07 7.34
C GLN A 83 -11.47 -13.25 7.99
N ARG A 84 -11.52 -11.94 7.75
CA ARG A 84 -12.44 -11.00 8.41
C ARG A 84 -13.12 -10.01 7.46
N TYR A 85 -12.61 -9.86 6.24
CA TYR A 85 -13.02 -8.87 5.26
C TYR A 85 -13.36 -9.51 3.92
N ARG A 86 -14.22 -8.87 3.15
CA ARG A 86 -14.40 -9.17 1.73
C ARG A 86 -13.32 -8.44 0.95
N VAL A 87 -12.33 -9.16 0.47
CA VAL A 87 -11.10 -8.60 -0.10
C VAL A 87 -11.15 -8.63 -1.61
N LEU A 88 -10.99 -7.45 -2.25
CA LEU A 88 -10.74 -7.31 -3.67
C LEU A 88 -9.24 -7.05 -3.90
N VAL A 89 -8.62 -7.88 -4.74
CA VAL A 89 -7.34 -7.60 -5.40
C VAL A 89 -7.56 -7.59 -6.91
N TYR A 90 -6.94 -6.67 -7.62
CA TYR A 90 -7.08 -6.57 -9.07
C TYR A 90 -5.78 -6.05 -9.70
N SER A 91 -5.57 -6.36 -10.97
CA SER A 91 -4.53 -5.74 -11.78
C SER A 91 -5.06 -4.48 -12.42
N ARG A 92 -4.38 -3.33 -12.17
CA ARG A 92 -4.72 -2.07 -12.81
C ARG A 92 -4.60 -2.19 -14.34
N ARG A 93 -5.27 -1.35 -15.08
CA ARG A 93 -5.23 -1.29 -16.55
C ARG A 93 -3.79 -1.45 -17.06
N TYR A 94 -3.59 -2.26 -18.10
CA TYR A 94 -2.32 -2.62 -18.76
C TYR A 94 -1.37 -3.53 -17.96
N HIS A 95 -1.57 -3.67 -16.65
CA HIS A 95 -0.73 -4.54 -15.83
C HIS A 95 -1.08 -6.03 -16.00
N PRO A 96 -0.08 -6.92 -15.96
CA PRO A 96 -0.33 -8.35 -16.07
C PRO A 96 -1.36 -8.86 -15.04
N PRO A 97 -2.21 -9.85 -15.40
CA PRO A 97 -2.31 -10.53 -16.69
C PRO A 97 -3.33 -9.89 -17.64
N ASN A 98 -3.65 -8.61 -17.47
CA ASN A 98 -4.57 -7.91 -18.37
C ASN A 98 -4.00 -7.82 -19.80
N PRO A 99 -4.86 -7.73 -20.83
CA PRO A 99 -4.42 -7.50 -22.20
C PRO A 99 -3.60 -6.22 -22.33
N GLN A 100 -2.55 -6.29 -23.12
CA GLN A 100 -1.71 -5.14 -23.50
C GLN A 100 -2.34 -4.47 -24.72
N VAL A 101 -3.13 -3.43 -24.52
CA VAL A 101 -3.89 -2.74 -25.56
C VAL A 101 -3.42 -1.29 -25.70
N ASN A 102 -3.14 -0.86 -26.94
CA ASN A 102 -2.93 0.55 -27.25
C ASN A 102 -4.30 1.20 -27.53
N ASP A 103 -4.93 1.74 -26.51
CA ASP A 103 -6.25 2.37 -26.56
C ASP A 103 -6.21 3.90 -26.56
N ASN A 104 -5.01 4.48 -26.70
CA ASN A 104 -4.74 5.92 -26.67
C ASN A 104 -5.20 6.64 -25.38
N GLN A 105 -5.45 5.89 -24.30
CA GLN A 105 -5.77 6.50 -23.01
C GLN A 105 -4.53 7.11 -22.38
N ILE A 106 -4.71 8.21 -21.67
CA ILE A 106 -3.65 8.89 -20.94
C ILE A 106 -3.41 8.18 -19.63
N TYR A 107 -2.21 7.61 -19.45
CA TYR A 107 -1.82 6.96 -18.19
C TYR A 107 -1.78 7.98 -17.05
N SER A 108 -2.69 7.86 -16.10
CA SER A 108 -2.84 8.82 -14.99
C SER A 108 -3.45 8.17 -13.76
N PRO A 109 -3.24 8.74 -12.55
CA PRO A 109 -3.95 8.28 -11.36
C PRO A 109 -5.47 8.41 -11.50
N LYS A 110 -5.94 9.40 -12.26
CA LYS A 110 -7.36 9.61 -12.56
C LYS A 110 -7.94 8.45 -13.35
N LEU A 111 -7.29 8.03 -14.45
CA LEU A 111 -7.74 6.88 -15.25
C LEU A 111 -7.90 5.63 -14.38
N HIS A 112 -6.91 5.33 -13.55
CA HIS A 112 -6.94 4.17 -12.68
C HIS A 112 -7.93 4.31 -11.52
N SER A 113 -8.20 5.51 -11.04
CA SER A 113 -9.20 5.74 -9.99
C SER A 113 -10.62 5.58 -10.50
N GLU A 114 -10.90 5.95 -11.74
CA GLU A 114 -12.21 5.70 -12.38
C GLU A 114 -12.45 4.20 -12.60
N ASP A 115 -11.42 3.44 -12.99
CA ASP A 115 -11.51 1.97 -13.05
C ASP A 115 -11.79 1.37 -11.68
N LEU A 116 -11.13 1.87 -10.63
CA LEU A 116 -11.35 1.42 -9.27
C LEU A 116 -12.77 1.77 -8.77
N ALA A 117 -13.26 2.97 -9.06
CA ALA A 117 -14.63 3.38 -8.75
C ALA A 117 -15.65 2.44 -9.40
N ALA A 118 -15.46 2.13 -10.69
CA ALA A 118 -16.31 1.21 -11.42
C ALA A 118 -16.30 -0.21 -10.83
N LEU A 119 -15.14 -0.73 -10.41
CA LEU A 119 -15.01 -2.02 -9.73
C LEU A 119 -15.78 -2.04 -8.40
N LEU A 120 -15.61 -0.99 -7.57
CA LEU A 120 -16.30 -0.90 -6.27
C LEU A 120 -17.82 -0.87 -6.42
N LEU A 121 -18.33 -0.13 -7.40
CA LEU A 121 -19.76 -0.05 -7.68
C LEU A 121 -20.30 -1.34 -8.27
N THR A 122 -19.60 -1.95 -9.23
CA THR A 122 -20.04 -3.16 -9.92
C THR A 122 -20.15 -4.36 -8.98
N PHE A 123 -19.24 -4.45 -8.00
CA PHE A 123 -19.22 -5.58 -7.05
C PHE A 123 -19.92 -5.30 -5.73
N ASP A 124 -20.60 -4.15 -5.60
CA ASP A 124 -21.24 -3.71 -4.35
C ASP A 124 -20.26 -3.76 -3.15
N LEU A 125 -19.12 -3.09 -3.34
CA LEU A 125 -18.05 -2.98 -2.35
C LEU A 125 -17.92 -1.57 -1.75
N ALA A 126 -18.79 -0.64 -2.11
CA ALA A 126 -18.72 0.73 -1.59
C ALA A 126 -19.64 0.92 -0.36
N PRO A 127 -19.20 1.69 0.65
CA PRO A 127 -17.86 2.25 0.82
C PRO A 127 -16.85 1.21 1.32
N ALA A 128 -15.64 1.23 0.74
CA ALA A 128 -14.57 0.27 1.04
C ALA A 128 -13.43 0.89 1.86
N HIS A 129 -12.69 0.06 2.61
CA HIS A 129 -11.35 0.40 3.06
C HIS A 129 -10.40 0.24 1.86
N VAL A 130 -9.73 1.32 1.45
CA VAL A 130 -8.86 1.33 0.27
C VAL A 130 -7.40 1.37 0.71
N VAL A 131 -6.63 0.36 0.33
CA VAL A 131 -5.22 0.20 0.70
C VAL A 131 -4.36 0.27 -0.55
N GLY A 132 -3.61 1.35 -0.71
CA GLY A 132 -2.75 1.57 -1.88
C GLY A 132 -1.27 1.58 -1.54
N SER A 133 -0.44 1.16 -2.51
CA SER A 133 1.01 1.23 -2.42
C SER A 133 1.60 1.96 -3.62
N SER A 134 2.55 2.90 -3.37
CA SER A 134 3.25 3.64 -4.42
C SER A 134 2.25 4.33 -5.38
N TYR A 135 2.33 4.10 -6.67
CA TYR A 135 1.36 4.64 -7.64
C TYR A 135 -0.08 4.21 -7.35
N GLY A 136 -0.29 3.00 -6.78
CA GLY A 136 -1.59 2.56 -6.29
C GLY A 136 -2.10 3.38 -5.10
N ALA A 137 -1.21 3.88 -4.25
CA ALA A 137 -1.58 4.82 -3.19
C ALA A 137 -1.98 6.19 -3.75
N TYR A 138 -1.33 6.65 -4.83
CA TYR A 138 -1.75 7.85 -5.54
C TYR A 138 -3.13 7.67 -6.18
N THR A 139 -3.35 6.52 -6.83
CA THR A 139 -4.67 6.13 -7.38
C THR A 139 -5.76 6.12 -6.30
N ALA A 140 -5.48 5.55 -5.13
CA ALA A 140 -6.40 5.50 -4.00
C ALA A 140 -6.70 6.90 -3.43
N LEU A 141 -5.70 7.77 -3.35
CA LEU A 141 -5.88 9.17 -2.95
C LEU A 141 -6.74 9.94 -3.96
N GLN A 142 -6.51 9.71 -5.26
CA GLN A 142 -7.32 10.29 -6.32
C GLN A 142 -8.79 9.88 -6.18
N LEU A 143 -9.07 8.59 -5.92
CA LEU A 143 -10.42 8.09 -5.65
C LEU A 143 -11.05 8.79 -4.44
N ALA A 144 -10.32 8.89 -3.33
CA ALA A 144 -10.85 9.53 -2.12
C ALA A 144 -11.15 11.04 -2.33
N ARG A 145 -10.40 11.71 -3.22
CA ARG A 145 -10.64 13.10 -3.59
C ARG A 145 -11.87 13.27 -4.46
N ASP A 146 -12.01 12.44 -5.50
CA ASP A 146 -13.04 12.61 -6.54
C ASP A 146 -14.34 11.87 -6.20
N HIS A 147 -14.27 10.77 -5.45
CA HIS A 147 -15.39 9.90 -5.06
C HIS A 147 -15.36 9.55 -3.56
N PRO A 148 -15.35 10.55 -2.65
CA PRO A 148 -15.19 10.30 -1.21
C PRO A 148 -16.25 9.35 -0.63
N GLN A 149 -17.46 9.32 -1.21
CA GLN A 149 -18.55 8.43 -0.80
C GLN A 149 -18.24 6.93 -1.03
N LEU A 150 -17.26 6.60 -1.87
CA LEU A 150 -16.85 5.21 -2.12
C LEU A 150 -15.78 4.72 -1.15
N VAL A 151 -15.21 5.62 -0.33
CA VAL A 151 -14.04 5.32 0.51
C VAL A 151 -14.39 5.46 1.98
N ARG A 152 -14.35 4.35 2.71
CA ARG A 152 -14.58 4.30 4.16
C ARG A 152 -13.36 4.78 4.94
N SER A 153 -12.20 4.26 4.60
CA SER A 153 -10.90 4.71 5.10
C SER A 153 -9.80 4.46 4.05
N LEU A 154 -8.68 5.14 4.21
CA LEU A 154 -7.60 5.16 3.23
C LEU A 154 -6.27 4.80 3.87
N VAL A 155 -5.54 3.85 3.31
CA VAL A 155 -4.16 3.53 3.69
C VAL A 155 -3.25 3.87 2.52
N LEU A 156 -2.33 4.79 2.73
CA LEU A 156 -1.40 5.30 1.71
C LEU A 156 0.04 4.89 2.06
N ALA A 157 0.57 3.89 1.34
CA ALA A 157 1.95 3.49 1.47
C ALA A 157 2.80 4.16 0.37
N GLU A 158 3.49 5.25 0.73
CA GLU A 158 4.49 5.94 -0.08
C GLU A 158 4.03 6.36 -1.50
N PRO A 159 2.94 7.14 -1.64
CA PRO A 159 2.50 7.65 -2.92
C PRO A 159 3.51 8.64 -3.52
N PRO A 160 3.78 8.61 -4.86
CA PRO A 160 4.76 9.49 -5.51
C PRO A 160 4.18 10.89 -5.83
N ILE A 161 3.78 11.65 -4.81
CA ILE A 161 3.19 12.99 -4.98
C ILE A 161 4.28 14.04 -5.00
N PHE A 162 5.01 14.11 -6.10
CA PHE A 162 6.19 14.99 -6.25
C PHE A 162 5.87 16.49 -6.17
N SER A 163 4.61 16.89 -6.37
CA SER A 163 4.19 18.29 -6.20
C SER A 163 4.37 18.80 -4.76
N LEU A 164 4.31 17.90 -3.78
CA LEU A 164 4.53 18.23 -2.37
C LEU A 164 5.99 18.53 -2.02
N LEU A 165 6.92 18.15 -2.88
CA LEU A 165 8.36 18.43 -2.69
C LEU A 165 8.76 19.84 -3.15
N THR A 166 7.86 20.60 -3.75
CA THR A 166 8.17 21.93 -4.26
C THR A 166 8.15 22.99 -3.15
N GLY A 167 9.06 23.96 -3.24
CA GLY A 167 9.08 25.11 -2.34
C GLY A 167 9.96 24.94 -1.10
N SER A 168 10.66 23.82 -0.95
CA SER A 168 11.74 23.65 0.01
C SER A 168 13.02 23.20 -0.69
N GLU A 169 14.18 23.68 -0.21
CA GLU A 169 15.48 23.32 -0.81
C GLU A 169 15.69 21.80 -0.85
N GLN A 170 15.39 21.12 0.24
CA GLN A 170 15.54 19.68 0.39
C GLN A 170 14.55 18.91 -0.52
N GLY A 171 13.29 19.32 -0.58
CA GLY A 171 12.27 18.72 -1.43
C GLY A 171 12.59 18.90 -2.91
N ASP A 172 12.96 20.12 -3.31
CA ASP A 172 13.34 20.41 -4.68
C ASP A 172 14.61 19.65 -5.11
N ALA A 173 15.57 19.48 -4.22
CA ALA A 173 16.76 18.68 -4.47
C ALA A 173 16.41 17.18 -4.66
N ALA A 174 15.58 16.62 -3.78
CA ALA A 174 15.13 15.22 -3.87
C ALA A 174 14.33 14.98 -5.16
N ARG A 175 13.41 15.88 -5.51
CA ARG A 175 12.64 15.82 -6.74
C ARG A 175 13.52 15.88 -7.98
N ARG A 176 14.43 16.86 -8.07
CA ARG A 176 15.40 16.96 -9.18
C ARG A 176 16.25 15.70 -9.30
N ALA A 177 16.77 15.20 -8.19
CA ALA A 177 17.58 13.98 -8.20
C ALA A 177 16.83 12.76 -8.77
N PHE A 178 15.55 12.58 -8.40
CA PHE A 178 14.75 11.49 -8.93
C PHE A 178 14.44 11.66 -10.42
N TYR A 179 14.12 12.87 -10.87
CA TYR A 179 13.90 13.14 -12.29
C TYR A 179 15.17 12.89 -13.09
N THR A 180 16.29 13.44 -12.69
CA THR A 180 17.55 13.32 -13.44
C THR A 180 18.10 11.89 -13.44
N ASN A 181 17.99 11.16 -12.34
CA ASN A 181 18.63 9.85 -12.20
C ASN A 181 17.70 8.67 -12.54
N ALA A 182 16.38 8.88 -12.60
CA ALA A 182 15.40 7.82 -12.85
C ALA A 182 14.45 8.14 -14.00
N LEU A 183 13.59 9.15 -13.86
CA LEU A 183 12.48 9.35 -14.80
C LEU A 183 12.97 9.78 -16.19
N ASP A 184 13.88 10.75 -16.29
CA ASP A 184 14.37 11.24 -17.58
C ASP A 184 15.15 10.18 -18.36
N PRO A 185 16.10 9.45 -17.75
CA PRO A 185 16.79 8.37 -18.45
C PRO A 185 15.88 7.17 -18.76
N ALA A 186 14.91 6.84 -17.91
CA ALA A 186 13.92 5.82 -18.19
C ALA A 186 13.04 6.21 -19.39
N ARG A 187 12.49 7.44 -19.40
CA ARG A 187 11.73 7.99 -20.52
C ARG A 187 12.51 7.95 -21.84
N ALA A 188 13.77 8.41 -21.81
CA ALA A 188 14.63 8.39 -22.99
C ALA A 188 14.89 6.96 -23.49
N ALA A 189 15.06 5.99 -22.57
CA ALA A 189 15.22 4.59 -22.94
C ALA A 189 13.96 4.01 -23.60
N PHE A 190 12.79 4.22 -22.99
CA PHE A 190 11.52 3.78 -23.57
C PHE A 190 11.19 4.46 -24.91
N ALA A 191 11.54 5.72 -25.08
CA ALA A 191 11.33 6.45 -26.34
C ALA A 191 12.11 5.84 -27.52
N ARG A 192 13.30 5.28 -27.27
CA ARG A 192 14.09 4.58 -28.30
C ARG A 192 13.84 3.07 -28.36
N GLY A 193 12.86 2.54 -27.61
CA GLY A 193 12.51 1.11 -27.59
C GLY A 193 13.36 0.23 -26.66
N ASP A 194 14.25 0.81 -25.86
CA ASP A 194 15.11 0.09 -24.91
C ASP A 194 14.41 -0.08 -23.56
N SER A 195 13.43 -0.99 -23.52
CA SER A 195 12.63 -1.24 -22.34
C SER A 195 13.44 -1.76 -21.16
N VAL A 196 14.44 -2.60 -21.38
CA VAL A 196 15.28 -3.18 -20.32
C VAL A 196 16.02 -2.08 -19.55
N THR A 197 16.65 -1.16 -20.28
CA THR A 197 17.34 -0.02 -19.67
C THR A 197 16.35 0.92 -18.96
N GLY A 198 15.16 1.16 -19.56
CA GLY A 198 14.12 1.97 -18.95
C GLY A 198 13.65 1.41 -17.60
N LEU A 199 13.30 0.13 -17.58
CA LEU A 199 12.91 -0.60 -16.37
C LEU A 199 14.00 -0.56 -15.30
N ARG A 200 15.25 -0.77 -15.69
CA ARG A 200 16.39 -0.74 -14.77
C ARG A 200 16.56 0.62 -14.09
N PHE A 201 16.50 1.71 -14.83
CA PHE A 201 16.64 3.06 -14.24
C PHE A 201 15.59 3.32 -13.18
N PHE A 202 14.35 2.99 -13.48
CA PHE A 202 13.26 3.22 -12.53
C PHE A 202 13.33 2.27 -11.32
N PHE A 203 13.61 0.98 -11.55
CA PHE A 203 13.73 -0.01 -10.48
C PHE A 203 14.88 0.32 -9.53
N ASP A 204 16.05 0.67 -10.06
CA ASP A 204 17.21 1.03 -9.25
C ASP A 204 16.96 2.29 -8.40
N ALA A 205 16.15 3.22 -8.88
CA ALA A 205 15.83 4.43 -8.12
C ALA A 205 14.87 4.19 -6.94
N THR A 206 14.03 3.16 -7.04
CA THR A 206 13.05 2.83 -5.97
C THR A 206 13.55 1.74 -5.03
N ALA A 207 14.28 0.74 -5.54
CA ALA A 207 14.79 -0.40 -4.78
C ALA A 207 16.27 -0.28 -4.37
N GLY A 208 16.95 0.79 -4.81
CA GLY A 208 18.35 1.08 -4.53
C GLY A 208 19.28 0.76 -5.71
N ARG A 209 20.34 1.55 -5.83
CA ARG A 209 21.31 1.48 -6.95
C ARG A 209 21.81 0.06 -7.20
N GLY A 210 21.71 -0.40 -8.44
CA GLY A 210 22.13 -1.73 -8.90
C GLY A 210 21.22 -2.87 -8.42
N ALA A 211 20.04 -2.58 -7.82
CA ALA A 211 19.09 -3.59 -7.35
C ALA A 211 18.60 -4.48 -8.50
N PHE A 212 18.36 -3.90 -9.69
CA PHE A 212 17.92 -4.64 -10.87
C PHE A 212 18.92 -5.74 -11.27
N ASN A 213 20.20 -5.46 -11.22
CA ASN A 213 21.24 -6.42 -11.58
C ASN A 213 21.41 -7.55 -10.53
N ARG A 214 20.96 -7.32 -9.30
CA ARG A 214 20.98 -8.33 -8.22
C ARG A 214 19.76 -9.24 -8.21
N LEU A 215 18.76 -8.96 -9.05
CA LEU A 215 17.59 -9.82 -9.17
C LEU A 215 17.96 -11.21 -9.70
N SER A 216 17.27 -12.23 -9.20
CA SER A 216 17.29 -13.55 -9.83
C SER A 216 16.73 -13.49 -11.26
N ALA A 217 17.00 -14.49 -12.08
CA ALA A 217 16.46 -14.56 -13.44
C ALA A 217 14.92 -14.51 -13.45
N ALA A 218 14.27 -15.22 -12.53
CA ALA A 218 12.81 -15.22 -12.38
C ALA A 218 12.28 -13.84 -11.99
N ALA A 219 12.82 -13.20 -10.94
CA ALA A 219 12.40 -11.88 -10.52
C ALA A 219 12.66 -10.80 -11.61
N ARG A 220 13.73 -10.95 -12.37
CA ARG A 220 13.98 -10.06 -13.52
C ARG A 220 12.95 -10.27 -14.63
N ALA A 221 12.57 -11.51 -14.92
CA ALA A 221 11.53 -11.82 -15.90
C ALA A 221 10.18 -11.22 -15.48
N ASP A 222 9.84 -11.26 -14.20
CA ASP A 222 8.64 -10.62 -13.64
C ASP A 222 8.66 -9.11 -13.87
N ILE A 223 9.79 -8.43 -13.57
CA ILE A 223 9.92 -6.99 -13.86
C ILE A 223 9.84 -6.70 -15.37
N LEU A 224 10.44 -7.53 -16.20
CA LEU A 224 10.39 -7.35 -17.67
C LEU A 224 8.97 -7.53 -18.24
N ALA A 225 8.12 -8.31 -17.60
CA ALA A 225 6.72 -8.45 -17.98
C ALA A 225 5.93 -7.13 -17.87
N HIS A 226 6.45 -6.18 -17.12
CA HIS A 226 5.87 -4.83 -16.93
C HIS A 226 6.38 -3.78 -17.95
N ALA A 227 7.02 -4.19 -19.03
CA ALA A 227 7.58 -3.25 -20.01
C ALA A 227 6.51 -2.46 -20.77
N PHE A 228 5.32 -3.05 -20.96
CA PHE A 228 4.24 -2.42 -21.70
C PHE A 228 3.65 -1.24 -20.95
N GLU A 229 3.14 -1.46 -19.74
CA GLU A 229 2.56 -0.38 -18.94
C GLU A 229 3.61 0.65 -18.52
N MET A 230 4.84 0.22 -18.22
CA MET A 230 5.93 1.15 -17.90
C MET A 230 6.25 2.08 -19.07
N ARG A 231 6.14 1.59 -20.31
CA ARG A 231 6.27 2.45 -21.49
C ARG A 231 5.18 3.52 -21.52
N HIS A 232 3.92 3.14 -21.27
CA HIS A 232 2.80 4.09 -21.21
C HIS A 232 2.99 5.10 -20.08
N GLU A 233 3.37 4.62 -18.91
CA GLU A 233 3.67 5.42 -17.73
C GLU A 233 4.78 6.44 -18.01
N MET A 234 5.90 5.99 -18.57
CA MET A 234 7.07 6.85 -18.81
C MET A 234 6.90 7.81 -20.00
N LEU A 235 6.12 7.45 -21.01
CA LEU A 235 5.89 8.30 -22.19
C LEU A 235 4.69 9.24 -22.04
N ALA A 236 3.83 9.04 -21.05
CA ALA A 236 2.78 10.00 -20.69
C ALA A 236 3.38 11.40 -20.39
N GLU A 237 2.59 12.45 -20.60
CA GLU A 237 2.99 13.78 -20.14
C GLU A 237 3.10 13.79 -18.61
N ARG A 238 4.10 14.52 -18.09
CA ARG A 238 4.36 14.51 -16.64
C ARG A 238 3.18 14.99 -15.80
N GLY A 239 2.45 15.98 -16.31
CA GLY A 239 1.26 16.49 -15.64
C GLY A 239 0.14 15.47 -15.53
N ASP A 240 0.07 14.53 -16.46
CA ASP A 240 -0.91 13.44 -16.45
C ASP A 240 -0.45 12.27 -15.58
N TYR A 241 0.80 11.85 -15.74
CA TYR A 241 1.39 10.75 -14.97
C TYR A 241 1.54 11.08 -13.49
N LEU A 242 2.02 12.28 -13.17
CA LEU A 242 2.23 12.79 -11.83
C LEU A 242 1.55 14.16 -11.68
N PRO A 243 0.20 14.21 -11.67
CA PRO A 243 -0.53 15.48 -11.59
C PRO A 243 -0.19 16.23 -10.31
N THR A 244 -0.33 17.53 -10.36
CA THR A 244 -0.16 18.38 -9.19
C THR A 244 -1.38 18.23 -8.28
N ILE A 245 -1.14 18.00 -6.99
CA ILE A 245 -2.14 18.15 -5.95
C ILE A 245 -1.60 19.11 -4.90
N SER A 246 -2.41 20.06 -4.49
CA SER A 246 -2.04 21.07 -3.50
C SER A 246 -2.37 20.60 -2.08
N CYS A 247 -1.66 21.17 -1.10
CA CYS A 247 -1.95 20.95 0.32
C CYS A 247 -3.39 21.40 0.69
N ALA A 248 -3.92 22.43 0.02
CA ALA A 248 -5.29 22.88 0.21
C ALA A 248 -6.33 21.88 -0.29
N GLU A 249 -6.07 21.17 -1.39
CA GLU A 249 -6.93 20.07 -1.87
C GLU A 249 -6.86 18.87 -0.92
N LEU A 250 -5.67 18.49 -0.49
CA LEU A 250 -5.47 17.42 0.50
C LEU A 250 -6.20 17.70 1.81
N GLY A 251 -6.16 18.94 2.30
CA GLY A 251 -6.85 19.35 3.53
C GLY A 251 -8.38 19.30 3.48
N ARG A 252 -8.97 19.06 2.31
CA ARG A 252 -10.43 18.85 2.13
C ARG A 252 -10.82 17.37 2.25
N ILE A 253 -9.85 16.45 2.24
CA ILE A 253 -10.12 15.02 2.41
C ILE A 253 -10.47 14.77 3.86
N THR A 254 -11.70 14.34 4.11
CA THR A 254 -12.23 14.03 5.45
C THR A 254 -12.22 12.54 5.78
N THR A 255 -11.94 11.70 4.77
CA THR A 255 -11.77 10.26 4.94
C THR A 255 -10.62 10.00 5.92
N PRO A 256 -10.79 9.09 6.91
CA PRO A 256 -9.69 8.68 7.78
C PRO A 256 -8.50 8.14 6.99
N VAL A 257 -7.29 8.61 7.27
CA VAL A 257 -6.07 8.24 6.53
C VAL A 257 -5.01 7.67 7.46
N LEU A 258 -4.45 6.52 7.09
CA LEU A 258 -3.21 5.98 7.63
C LEU A 258 -2.08 6.18 6.60
N LEU A 259 -1.00 6.83 7.00
CA LEU A 259 0.22 6.91 6.20
C LEU A 259 1.20 5.83 6.64
N VAL A 260 1.79 5.11 5.68
CA VAL A 260 2.77 4.06 5.95
C VAL A 260 4.02 4.29 5.11
N ARG A 261 5.20 4.19 5.74
CA ARG A 261 6.47 4.20 5.01
C ARG A 261 7.46 3.17 5.57
N GLY A 262 8.42 2.75 4.76
CA GLY A 262 9.54 1.96 5.23
C GLY A 262 10.61 2.84 5.87
N GLU A 263 11.28 2.33 6.89
CA GLU A 263 12.38 3.03 7.58
C GLU A 263 13.53 3.38 6.62
N ARG A 264 13.81 2.47 5.66
CA ARG A 264 14.90 2.59 4.68
C ARG A 264 14.43 3.02 3.28
N SER A 265 13.21 3.51 3.18
CA SER A 265 12.68 3.99 1.90
C SER A 265 13.47 5.19 1.38
N PRO A 266 13.57 5.37 0.06
CA PRO A 266 14.21 6.54 -0.54
C PRO A 266 13.75 7.85 0.11
N HIS A 267 14.69 8.76 0.34
CA HIS A 267 14.45 10.00 1.09
C HIS A 267 13.28 10.84 0.55
N MET A 268 13.07 10.83 -0.76
CA MET A 268 11.94 11.52 -1.37
C MET A 268 10.57 11.02 -0.85
N PHE A 269 10.41 9.70 -0.63
CA PHE A 269 9.16 9.15 -0.07
C PHE A 269 8.97 9.52 1.40
N GLN A 270 10.08 9.65 2.14
CA GLN A 270 10.02 10.12 3.52
C GLN A 270 9.50 11.56 3.55
N LEU A 271 10.08 12.46 2.74
CA LEU A 271 9.66 13.87 2.62
C LEU A 271 8.20 13.98 2.16
N ILE A 272 7.79 13.20 1.14
CA ILE A 272 6.40 13.20 0.66
C ILE A 272 5.45 12.74 1.78
N THR A 273 5.81 11.72 2.56
CA THR A 273 4.97 11.21 3.66
C THR A 273 4.82 12.27 4.75
N ASP A 274 5.89 12.98 5.11
CA ASP A 274 5.87 14.02 6.12
C ASP A 274 5.00 15.22 5.67
N GLU A 275 5.10 15.62 4.39
CA GLU A 275 4.25 16.67 3.82
C GLU A 275 2.78 16.24 3.69
N LEU A 276 2.52 14.98 3.34
CA LEU A 276 1.16 14.42 3.35
C LEU A 276 0.54 14.46 4.75
N ALA A 277 1.28 14.05 5.78
CA ALA A 277 0.80 14.09 7.16
C ALA A 277 0.40 15.52 7.55
N ARG A 278 1.22 16.51 7.18
CA ARG A 278 0.93 17.91 7.44
C ARG A 278 -0.30 18.41 6.68
N CYS A 279 -0.44 18.07 5.40
CA CYS A 279 -1.53 18.56 4.54
C CYS A 279 -2.87 17.88 4.84
N LEU A 280 -2.87 16.57 5.08
CA LEU A 280 -4.06 15.80 5.44
C LEU A 280 -4.47 16.01 6.90
N ARG A 281 -3.64 16.68 7.71
CA ARG A 281 -3.82 16.80 9.16
C ARG A 281 -3.96 15.42 9.82
N SER A 282 -3.27 14.43 9.25
CA SER A 282 -3.24 13.07 9.78
C SER A 282 -2.15 12.98 10.85
N ASP A 283 -2.52 12.50 12.01
CA ASP A 283 -1.61 12.17 13.12
C ASP A 283 -1.18 10.70 13.09
N THR A 284 -1.67 9.93 12.12
CA THR A 284 -1.43 8.49 12.03
C THR A 284 -0.43 8.18 10.90
N THR A 285 0.86 8.30 11.22
CA THR A 285 1.96 7.83 10.35
C THR A 285 2.68 6.67 11.02
N VAL A 286 2.85 5.56 10.29
CA VAL A 286 3.59 4.38 10.78
C VAL A 286 4.80 4.10 9.92
N ILE A 287 5.95 3.92 10.57
CA ILE A 287 7.21 3.53 9.96
C ILE A 287 7.41 2.03 10.16
N ILE A 288 7.54 1.28 9.07
CA ILE A 288 7.82 -0.15 9.10
C ILE A 288 9.33 -0.37 9.27
N PRO A 289 9.78 -1.01 10.37
CA PRO A 289 11.19 -1.13 10.68
C PRO A 289 11.94 -2.00 9.67
N GLY A 290 13.17 -1.62 9.34
CA GLY A 290 14.15 -2.42 8.60
C GLY A 290 13.85 -2.62 7.12
N VAL A 291 12.80 -2.00 6.56
CA VAL A 291 12.39 -2.19 5.17
C VAL A 291 12.46 -0.91 4.35
N GLY A 292 12.61 -1.07 3.03
CA GLY A 292 12.51 -0.01 2.04
C GLY A 292 11.17 0.01 1.32
N HIS A 293 11.17 0.58 0.12
CA HIS A 293 10.00 0.66 -0.76
C HIS A 293 9.84 -0.64 -1.59
N PRO A 294 8.65 -1.24 -1.66
CA PRO A 294 7.43 -0.91 -0.91
C PRO A 294 7.34 -1.68 0.44
N PRO A 295 6.82 -1.05 1.52
CA PRO A 295 6.91 -1.61 2.87
C PRO A 295 6.09 -2.89 3.08
N HIS A 296 4.97 -3.09 2.38
CA HIS A 296 4.11 -4.28 2.51
C HIS A 296 4.78 -5.58 2.02
N VAL A 297 5.77 -5.48 1.13
CA VAL A 297 6.58 -6.60 0.64
C VAL A 297 7.71 -6.92 1.61
N GLY A 298 8.36 -5.87 2.14
CA GLY A 298 9.53 -6.03 3.00
C GLY A 298 9.22 -6.66 4.36
N ASN A 299 8.07 -6.32 4.96
CA ASN A 299 7.61 -6.91 6.22
C ASN A 299 6.08 -7.06 6.22
N PRO A 300 5.55 -8.08 5.53
CA PRO A 300 4.11 -8.27 5.38
C PRO A 300 3.39 -8.50 6.70
N SER A 301 4.01 -9.19 7.66
CA SER A 301 3.39 -9.47 8.96
C SER A 301 3.13 -8.21 9.77
N TYR A 302 4.15 -7.35 9.92
CA TYR A 302 3.99 -6.10 10.66
C TYR A 302 3.08 -5.11 9.91
N TYR A 303 3.21 -5.04 8.59
CA TYR A 303 2.33 -4.22 7.74
C TYR A 303 0.86 -4.62 7.94
N ASN A 304 0.56 -5.93 7.90
CA ASN A 304 -0.81 -6.44 8.09
C ASN A 304 -1.37 -6.09 9.47
N GLN A 305 -0.57 -6.19 10.52
CA GLN A 305 -0.99 -5.82 11.88
C GLN A 305 -1.35 -4.32 11.98
N VAL A 306 -0.52 -3.46 11.39
CA VAL A 306 -0.72 -2.01 11.38
C VAL A 306 -2.00 -1.66 10.63
N VAL A 307 -2.15 -2.15 9.40
CA VAL A 307 -3.32 -1.87 8.56
C VAL A 307 -4.59 -2.45 9.18
N ALA A 308 -4.57 -3.69 9.67
CA ALA A 308 -5.73 -4.31 10.30
C ALA A 308 -6.20 -3.54 11.54
N ARG A 309 -5.26 -3.05 12.37
CA ARG A 309 -5.60 -2.22 13.54
C ARG A 309 -6.31 -0.93 13.12
N PHE A 310 -5.80 -0.26 12.09
CA PHE A 310 -6.38 0.98 11.60
C PHE A 310 -7.80 0.77 11.05
N ILE A 311 -8.00 -0.19 10.14
CA ILE A 311 -9.31 -0.40 9.51
C ILE A 311 -10.36 -0.96 10.48
N MET A 312 -9.97 -1.64 11.59
CA MET A 312 -10.90 -2.09 12.61
C MET A 312 -11.54 -0.95 13.40
N THR A 313 -10.97 0.22 13.41
CA THR A 313 -11.45 1.38 14.15
C THR A 313 -12.18 2.41 13.30
N HIS A 314 -12.26 2.17 12.00
CA HIS A 314 -12.89 3.05 11.01
C HIS A 314 -13.84 2.29 10.07
#